data_fc476357989239ee5700dafa32ce6030
#
_entry.id   fc476357989239ee5700dafa32ce6030
#
_cell.length_a   1.000
_cell.length_b   1.000
_cell.length_c   1.000
_cell.angle_alpha   90.00
_cell.angle_beta   90.00
_cell.angle_gamma   90.00
#
_symmetry.space_group_name_H-M   'P 1'
#
loop_
_entity.id
_entity.type
_entity.pdbx_description
1 polymer ?
#
loop_
_entity_poly.entity_id
_entity_poly.type
_entity_poly.pdbx_seq_one_letter_code
_entity_poly.pdbx_strand_id
1 'polypeptide(L)'
;MTLRESTPPADLTTVLHAACAQTGLDPAGARLIHHYANAVFLLPKEDAVARITSARHADTARTGLAVTRWLTDVVGYPATGPLPDLDPIDVHDATVTFWTYYAQHGRPRPDSTYLGAVVRQLHDLPHPPVELSRWRPLHSLHAAVADPAQSRALSDQERSWLLTRIEQVQDDLADLDYPLGWGPIHADAWAGNLLWDDTAPAPRVVLGDWDSVCWGPREVDLIPSWHAAVRYGKGPQWARAFADSYGYDLAAWRGFDTLFAMRDLVQIAGPLRQAPYNQTFDRSLKQRIAGVQADDRNPWVEF
;
A
#
# COMPACT_ATOMS: atom_id res chain seq x y z
N MET A 1 -2.01 -16.38 -7.77
CA MET A 1 -1.42 -15.66 -8.93
C MET A 1 -0.04 -16.26 -9.17
N THR A 2 0.13 -16.98 -10.27
CA THR A 2 1.40 -17.62 -10.63
C THR A 2 2.38 -16.48 -10.97
N LEU A 3 3.49 -16.41 -10.24
CA LEU A 3 4.57 -15.47 -10.51
C LEU A 3 5.07 -15.73 -11.96
N ARG A 4 4.78 -14.82 -12.89
CA ARG A 4 5.45 -14.85 -14.19
C ARG A 4 6.87 -14.33 -13.96
N GLU A 5 7.85 -15.21 -14.10
CA GLU A 5 9.26 -14.82 -14.15
C GLU A 5 9.45 -13.92 -15.37
N SER A 6 9.53 -12.62 -15.15
CA SER A 6 9.94 -11.66 -16.15
C SER A 6 11.43 -11.37 -15.97
N THR A 7 12.18 -11.35 -17.08
CA THR A 7 13.57 -10.89 -17.04
C THR A 7 13.57 -9.43 -16.55
N PRO A 8 14.25 -9.11 -15.44
CA PRO A 8 14.25 -7.75 -14.92
C PRO A 8 14.99 -6.81 -15.92
N PRO A 9 14.60 -5.52 -15.97
CA PRO A 9 15.39 -4.52 -16.67
C PRO A 9 16.86 -4.54 -16.21
N ALA A 10 17.79 -4.36 -17.13
CA ALA A 10 19.23 -4.48 -16.84
C ALA A 10 19.73 -3.45 -15.81
N ASP A 11 19.10 -2.29 -15.75
CA ASP A 11 19.34 -1.24 -14.77
C ASP A 11 18.97 -1.69 -13.33
N LEU A 12 17.82 -2.34 -13.14
CA LEU A 12 17.40 -2.85 -11.82
C LEU A 12 18.33 -3.95 -11.31
N THR A 13 18.81 -4.82 -12.19
CA THR A 13 19.77 -5.86 -11.82
C THR A 13 21.11 -5.24 -11.40
N THR A 14 21.57 -4.21 -12.09
CA THR A 14 22.79 -3.47 -11.74
C THR A 14 22.66 -2.80 -10.37
N VAL A 15 21.52 -2.13 -10.11
CA VAL A 15 21.22 -1.51 -8.81
C VAL A 15 21.22 -2.56 -7.70
N LEU A 16 20.55 -3.71 -7.91
CA LEU A 16 20.52 -4.80 -6.94
C LEU A 16 21.93 -5.29 -6.59
N HIS A 17 22.75 -5.61 -7.61
CA HIS A 17 24.10 -6.12 -7.38
C HIS A 17 24.98 -5.11 -6.65
N ALA A 18 24.89 -3.83 -7.00
CA ALA A 18 25.63 -2.77 -6.32
C ALA A 18 25.23 -2.61 -4.84
N ALA A 19 23.93 -2.72 -4.53
CA ALA A 19 23.45 -2.67 -3.16
C ALA A 19 23.88 -3.91 -2.36
N CYS A 20 23.77 -5.11 -2.95
CA CYS A 20 24.22 -6.35 -2.32
C CYS A 20 25.74 -6.33 -2.03
N ALA A 21 26.54 -5.80 -2.95
CA ALA A 21 27.99 -5.68 -2.74
C ALA A 21 28.35 -4.77 -1.55
N GLN A 22 27.54 -3.75 -1.26
CA GLN A 22 27.74 -2.84 -0.11
C GLN A 22 27.31 -3.48 1.22
N THR A 23 26.37 -4.42 1.20
CA THR A 23 25.81 -5.06 2.39
C THR A 23 26.37 -6.45 2.67
N GLY A 24 27.17 -7.01 1.75
CA GLY A 24 27.69 -8.37 1.86
C GLY A 24 26.69 -9.48 1.54
N LEU A 25 25.49 -9.14 1.04
CA LEU A 25 24.50 -10.12 0.62
C LEU A 25 24.81 -10.73 -0.74
N ASP A 26 24.48 -12.00 -0.94
CA ASP A 26 24.69 -12.72 -2.20
C ASP A 26 23.49 -12.61 -3.15
N PRO A 27 23.58 -11.86 -4.26
CA PRO A 27 22.49 -11.73 -5.22
C PRO A 27 22.34 -12.95 -6.15
N ALA A 28 23.15 -14.00 -5.99
CA ALA A 28 23.11 -15.14 -6.90
C ALA A 28 21.77 -15.87 -6.85
N GLY A 29 21.14 -16.02 -8.02
CA GLY A 29 19.80 -16.59 -8.15
C GLY A 29 18.66 -15.62 -7.82
N ALA A 30 18.96 -14.32 -7.67
CA ALA A 30 17.92 -13.31 -7.43
C ALA A 30 16.83 -13.34 -8.50
N ARG A 31 15.57 -13.22 -8.09
CA ARG A 31 14.41 -13.24 -8.98
C ARG A 31 13.50 -12.04 -8.72
N LEU A 32 13.12 -11.33 -9.77
CA LEU A 32 12.12 -10.28 -9.69
C LEU A 32 10.75 -10.93 -9.42
N ILE A 33 10.18 -10.66 -8.24
CA ILE A 33 8.89 -11.24 -7.81
C ILE A 33 7.73 -10.25 -7.89
N HIS A 34 8.05 -8.95 -7.91
CA HIS A 34 7.06 -7.89 -8.06
C HIS A 34 7.71 -6.67 -8.72
N HIS A 35 6.98 -6.02 -9.65
CA HIS A 35 7.40 -4.77 -10.26
C HIS A 35 6.18 -3.92 -10.61
N TYR A 36 5.88 -2.96 -9.76
CA TYR A 36 4.78 -2.01 -9.98
C TYR A 36 5.22 -0.58 -9.62
N ALA A 37 5.06 -0.14 -8.39
CA ALA A 37 5.60 1.12 -7.89
C ALA A 37 7.08 0.96 -7.46
N ASN A 38 7.39 -0.20 -6.89
CA ASN A 38 8.73 -0.63 -6.50
C ASN A 38 9.06 -1.94 -7.20
N ALA A 39 10.37 -2.23 -7.38
CA ALA A 39 10.82 -3.54 -7.81
C ALA A 39 11.23 -4.35 -6.56
N VAL A 40 10.72 -5.59 -6.46
CA VAL A 40 11.01 -6.48 -5.34
C VAL A 40 11.68 -7.75 -5.87
N PHE A 41 12.90 -7.99 -5.42
CA PHE A 41 13.68 -9.17 -5.75
C PHE A 41 13.74 -10.13 -4.57
N LEU A 42 13.46 -11.40 -4.81
CA LEU A 42 13.79 -12.48 -3.88
C LEU A 42 15.29 -12.77 -3.97
N LEU A 43 15.95 -12.83 -2.83
CA LEU A 43 17.34 -13.27 -2.65
C LEU A 43 17.31 -14.67 -2.01
N PRO A 44 17.33 -15.75 -2.81
CA PRO A 44 17.04 -17.09 -2.29
C PRO A 44 18.10 -17.66 -1.36
N LYS A 45 19.33 -17.13 -1.41
CA LYS A 45 20.43 -17.56 -0.52
C LYS A 45 20.38 -16.90 0.84
N GLU A 46 19.65 -15.77 0.95
CA GLU A 46 19.57 -14.94 2.14
C GLU A 46 18.21 -15.05 2.85
N ASP A 47 17.28 -15.86 2.30
CA ASP A 47 15.87 -15.87 2.72
C ASP A 47 15.30 -14.45 2.90
N ALA A 48 15.66 -13.57 1.95
CA ALA A 48 15.39 -12.15 2.01
C ALA A 48 14.76 -11.62 0.72
N VAL A 49 14.19 -10.43 0.81
CA VAL A 49 13.80 -9.64 -0.35
C VAL A 49 14.52 -8.31 -0.36
N ALA A 50 14.99 -7.90 -1.53
CA ALA A 50 15.49 -6.56 -1.80
C ALA A 50 14.38 -5.74 -2.47
N ARG A 51 14.06 -4.57 -1.92
CA ARG A 51 13.08 -3.65 -2.46
C ARG A 51 13.81 -2.43 -3.01
N ILE A 52 13.65 -2.18 -4.30
CA ILE A 52 14.23 -1.04 -5.02
C ILE A 52 13.16 0.01 -5.23
N THR A 53 13.37 1.17 -4.67
CA THR A 53 12.46 2.33 -4.70
C THR A 53 13.16 3.47 -5.42
N SER A 54 12.45 4.22 -6.28
CA SER A 54 13.02 5.42 -6.94
C SER A 54 13.43 6.48 -5.90
N ALA A 55 14.53 7.19 -6.14
CA ALA A 55 15.07 8.22 -5.24
C ALA A 55 14.04 9.29 -4.83
N ARG A 56 13.07 9.60 -5.69
CA ARG A 56 11.95 10.51 -5.34
C ARG A 56 11.09 10.03 -4.17
N HIS A 57 11.13 8.74 -3.84
CA HIS A 57 10.42 8.10 -2.72
C HIS A 57 11.37 7.58 -1.64
N ALA A 58 12.64 7.99 -1.66
CA ALA A 58 13.65 7.55 -0.70
C ALA A 58 13.24 7.84 0.74
N ASP A 59 12.70 9.03 1.02
CA ASP A 59 12.31 9.43 2.37
C ASP A 59 11.16 8.56 2.91
N THR A 60 10.19 8.21 2.06
CA THR A 60 9.10 7.30 2.46
C THR A 60 9.62 5.89 2.75
N ALA A 61 10.55 5.38 1.94
CA ALA A 61 11.18 4.09 2.19
C ALA A 61 12.01 4.08 3.50
N ARG A 62 12.74 5.16 3.79
CA ARG A 62 13.50 5.32 5.04
C ARG A 62 12.58 5.40 6.26
N THR A 63 11.52 6.20 6.17
CA THR A 63 10.50 6.32 7.23
C THR A 63 9.83 4.98 7.48
N GLY A 64 9.38 4.28 6.41
CA GLY A 64 8.77 2.96 6.52
C GLY A 64 9.69 1.95 7.19
N LEU A 65 10.98 1.91 6.83
CA LEU A 65 11.97 1.03 7.46
C LEU A 65 12.18 1.37 8.94
N ALA A 66 12.34 2.65 9.28
CA ALA A 66 12.55 3.08 10.66
C ALA A 66 11.34 2.76 11.57
N VAL A 67 10.13 3.00 11.07
CA VAL A 67 8.89 2.63 11.77
C VAL A 67 8.81 1.12 11.96
N THR A 68 9.12 0.35 10.91
CA THR A 68 9.00 -1.11 10.97
C THR A 68 10.01 -1.72 11.94
N ARG A 69 11.24 -1.20 12.01
CA ARG A 69 12.23 -1.60 13.04
C ARG A 69 11.69 -1.36 14.45
N TRP A 70 11.14 -0.19 14.72
CA TRP A 70 10.52 0.07 16.01
C TRP A 70 9.36 -0.89 16.31
N LEU A 71 8.51 -1.14 15.32
CA LEU A 71 7.37 -2.05 15.45
C LEU A 71 7.82 -3.49 15.79
N THR A 72 8.85 -4.00 15.09
CA THR A 72 9.32 -5.39 15.29
C THR A 72 10.20 -5.54 16.52
N ASP A 73 11.19 -4.67 16.68
CA ASP A 73 12.29 -4.87 17.63
C ASP A 73 11.98 -4.31 19.02
N VAL A 74 11.13 -3.28 19.11
CA VAL A 74 10.82 -2.62 20.39
C VAL A 74 9.43 -2.99 20.89
N VAL A 75 8.43 -2.97 19.99
CA VAL A 75 7.02 -3.18 20.39
C VAL A 75 6.60 -4.62 20.26
N GLY A 76 7.21 -5.40 19.37
CA GLY A 76 6.80 -6.78 19.07
C GLY A 76 5.50 -6.85 18.25
N TYR A 77 5.19 -5.78 17.50
CA TYR A 77 4.04 -5.75 16.62
C TYR A 77 4.29 -6.63 15.37
N PRO A 78 3.27 -7.33 14.85
CA PRO A 78 3.42 -8.22 13.69
C PRO A 78 3.51 -7.43 12.37
N ALA A 79 4.65 -6.80 12.13
CA ALA A 79 5.02 -6.18 10.86
C ALA A 79 6.03 -7.06 10.09
N THR A 80 6.17 -6.81 8.78
CA THR A 80 7.27 -7.41 8.02
C THR A 80 8.61 -6.88 8.55
N GLY A 81 9.52 -7.80 8.93
CA GLY A 81 10.81 -7.44 9.53
C GLY A 81 11.82 -6.96 8.48
N PRO A 82 12.45 -5.79 8.64
CA PRO A 82 13.66 -5.46 7.89
C PRO A 82 14.79 -6.41 8.29
N LEU A 83 15.77 -6.62 7.40
CA LEU A 83 16.97 -7.36 7.80
C LEU A 83 17.72 -6.57 8.88
N PRO A 84 18.23 -7.27 9.93
CA PRO A 84 18.96 -6.62 11.01
C PRO A 84 20.19 -5.86 10.50
N ASP A 85 20.53 -4.76 11.15
CA ASP A 85 21.74 -3.98 10.95
C ASP A 85 22.01 -3.48 9.51
N LEU A 86 21.00 -3.52 8.64
CA LEU A 86 21.09 -2.98 7.28
C LEU A 86 20.30 -1.69 7.13
N ASP A 87 21.03 -0.61 6.85
CA ASP A 87 20.43 0.66 6.48
C ASP A 87 20.06 0.71 4.99
N PRO A 88 19.16 1.62 4.59
CA PRO A 88 18.85 1.82 3.18
C PRO A 88 20.10 2.21 2.38
N ILE A 89 20.33 1.56 1.25
CA ILE A 89 21.46 1.80 0.36
C ILE A 89 21.03 2.62 -0.84
N ASP A 90 21.65 3.77 -1.03
CA ASP A 90 21.44 4.58 -2.23
C ASP A 90 22.36 4.12 -3.35
N VAL A 91 21.78 3.78 -4.49
CA VAL A 91 22.50 3.39 -5.70
C VAL A 91 21.90 4.17 -6.86
N HIS A 92 22.69 5.06 -7.47
CA HIS A 92 22.27 5.97 -8.53
C HIS A 92 21.02 6.78 -8.12
N ASP A 93 19.91 6.59 -8.84
CA ASP A 93 18.63 7.25 -8.63
C ASP A 93 17.61 6.35 -7.89
N ALA A 94 18.10 5.36 -7.16
CA ALA A 94 17.29 4.41 -6.39
C ALA A 94 17.77 4.25 -4.96
N THR A 95 16.84 3.90 -4.06
CA THR A 95 17.11 3.47 -2.69
C THR A 95 16.72 2.01 -2.55
N VAL A 96 17.59 1.18 -2.02
CA VAL A 96 17.39 -0.25 -1.80
C VAL A 96 17.26 -0.54 -0.31
N THR A 97 16.24 -1.28 0.06
CA THR A 97 16.00 -1.78 1.42
C THR A 97 15.85 -3.29 1.41
N PHE A 98 16.27 -3.94 2.51
CA PHE A 98 16.28 -5.40 2.62
C PHE A 98 15.37 -5.87 3.74
N TRP A 99 14.58 -6.92 3.48
CA TRP A 99 13.52 -7.41 4.34
C TRP A 99 13.54 -8.92 4.43
N THR A 100 13.05 -9.48 5.53
CA THR A 100 12.80 -10.91 5.68
C THR A 100 11.84 -11.40 4.59
N TYR A 101 12.15 -12.55 3.97
CA TYR A 101 11.24 -13.20 3.05
C TYR A 101 10.23 -14.06 3.81
N TYR A 102 8.95 -13.83 3.55
CA TYR A 102 7.84 -14.62 4.12
C TYR A 102 7.26 -15.51 3.02
N ALA A 103 7.63 -16.78 3.02
CA ALA A 103 7.17 -17.75 2.03
C ALA A 103 5.67 -18.03 2.21
N GLN A 104 4.89 -17.95 1.15
CA GLN A 104 3.43 -18.09 1.19
C GLN A 104 2.91 -19.47 0.77
N HIS A 105 3.67 -20.49 0.74
CA HIS A 105 3.47 -21.95 0.53
C HIS A 105 2.07 -22.42 0.11
N GLY A 106 1.40 -21.74 -0.82
CA GLY A 106 0.08 -22.13 -1.35
C GLY A 106 -1.09 -22.03 -0.36
N ARG A 107 -0.90 -21.44 0.80
CA ARG A 107 -1.98 -21.16 1.76
C ARG A 107 -2.92 -20.08 1.21
N PRO A 108 -4.23 -20.15 1.52
CA PRO A 108 -5.12 -19.03 1.30
C PRO A 108 -4.56 -17.75 1.94
N ARG A 109 -4.69 -16.62 1.28
CA ARG A 109 -4.27 -15.35 1.87
C ARG A 109 -5.05 -15.07 3.16
N PRO A 110 -4.43 -14.39 4.15
CA PRO A 110 -5.15 -13.91 5.32
C PRO A 110 -6.35 -13.05 4.91
N ASP A 111 -7.45 -13.18 5.61
CA ASP A 111 -8.69 -12.47 5.34
C ASP A 111 -8.84 -11.18 6.16
N SER A 112 -10.02 -10.57 6.07
CA SER A 112 -10.35 -9.33 6.77
C SER A 112 -10.36 -9.45 8.30
N THR A 113 -10.56 -10.66 8.85
CA THR A 113 -10.51 -10.90 10.30
C THR A 113 -9.09 -10.64 10.82
N TYR A 114 -8.09 -11.22 10.15
CA TYR A 114 -6.69 -10.98 10.49
C TYR A 114 -6.31 -9.50 10.31
N LEU A 115 -6.81 -8.87 9.22
CA LEU A 115 -6.54 -7.46 8.99
C LEU A 115 -7.11 -6.58 10.10
N GLY A 116 -8.36 -6.82 10.52
CA GLY A 116 -8.99 -6.09 11.62
C GLY A 116 -8.19 -6.18 12.92
N ALA A 117 -7.71 -7.39 13.25
CA ALA A 117 -6.92 -7.62 14.45
C ALA A 117 -5.57 -6.87 14.43
N VAL A 118 -4.82 -6.94 13.33
CA VAL A 118 -3.51 -6.25 13.25
C VAL A 118 -3.66 -4.74 13.18
N VAL A 119 -4.67 -4.22 12.46
CA VAL A 119 -4.94 -2.77 12.42
C VAL A 119 -5.38 -2.25 13.79
N ARG A 120 -6.19 -3.02 14.55
CA ARG A 120 -6.55 -2.66 15.91
C ARG A 120 -5.31 -2.56 16.80
N GLN A 121 -4.42 -3.56 16.74
CA GLN A 121 -3.17 -3.55 17.49
C GLN A 121 -2.32 -2.32 17.12
N LEU A 122 -2.20 -1.98 15.83
CA LEU A 122 -1.46 -0.79 15.38
C LEU A 122 -2.01 0.49 16.02
N HIS A 123 -3.33 0.64 16.03
CA HIS A 123 -3.98 1.85 16.52
C HIS A 123 -3.95 1.98 18.04
N ASP A 124 -3.68 0.90 18.78
CA ASP A 124 -3.49 0.91 20.24
C ASP A 124 -2.04 1.20 20.64
N LEU A 125 -1.10 1.27 19.68
CA LEU A 125 0.32 1.56 19.98
C LEU A 125 0.54 3.02 20.37
N PRO A 126 1.59 3.26 21.19
CA PRO A 126 2.05 4.61 21.46
C PRO A 126 2.63 5.26 20.20
N HIS A 127 2.88 6.56 20.28
CA HIS A 127 3.55 7.30 19.21
C HIS A 127 4.95 6.69 18.93
N PRO A 128 5.28 6.37 17.66
CA PRO A 128 6.61 5.88 17.32
C PRO A 128 7.67 6.98 17.56
N PRO A 129 8.91 6.61 17.89
CA PRO A 129 10.03 7.55 18.03
C PRO A 129 10.58 8.02 16.67
N VAL A 130 9.72 8.06 15.67
CA VAL A 130 10.02 8.45 14.28
C VAL A 130 9.06 9.56 13.90
N GLU A 131 9.56 10.64 13.33
CA GLU A 131 8.71 11.70 12.82
C GLU A 131 7.89 11.21 11.64
N LEU A 132 6.56 11.27 11.78
CA LEU A 132 5.62 10.89 10.73
C LEU A 132 5.10 12.13 10.02
N SER A 133 5.09 12.08 8.70
CA SER A 133 4.41 13.09 7.90
C SER A 133 2.91 13.08 8.22
N ARG A 134 2.26 14.25 8.14
CA ARG A 134 0.82 14.32 8.29
C ARG A 134 0.13 13.72 7.06
N TRP A 135 -0.95 12.98 7.27
CA TRP A 135 -1.79 12.46 6.22
C TRP A 135 -2.29 13.58 5.29
N ARG A 136 -2.11 13.39 3.99
CA ARG A 136 -2.47 14.33 2.93
C ARG A 136 -3.29 13.59 1.89
N PRO A 137 -4.63 13.52 2.07
CA PRO A 137 -5.49 12.74 1.19
C PRO A 137 -5.38 13.21 -0.26
N LEU A 138 -5.29 12.25 -1.17
CA LEU A 138 -5.31 12.47 -2.62
C LEU A 138 -4.21 13.36 -3.20
N HIS A 139 -3.24 13.82 -2.38
CA HIS A 139 -2.21 14.76 -2.84
C HIS A 139 -1.42 14.22 -4.04
N SER A 140 -0.99 12.95 -3.98
CA SER A 140 -0.23 12.33 -5.09
C SER A 140 -1.08 12.13 -6.34
N LEU A 141 -2.38 11.83 -6.18
CA LEU A 141 -3.30 11.72 -7.31
C LEU A 141 -3.54 13.09 -7.95
N HIS A 142 -3.80 14.12 -7.12
CA HIS A 142 -3.96 15.48 -7.60
C HIS A 142 -2.75 15.91 -8.44
N ALA A 143 -1.54 15.75 -7.93
CA ALA A 143 -0.31 16.09 -8.63
C ALA A 143 -0.17 15.31 -9.97
N ALA A 144 -0.48 14.02 -9.97
CA ALA A 144 -0.41 13.20 -11.19
C ALA A 144 -1.46 13.61 -12.24
N VAL A 145 -2.68 13.97 -11.80
CA VAL A 145 -3.74 14.43 -12.71
C VAL A 145 -3.44 15.83 -13.25
N ALA A 146 -2.87 16.72 -12.43
CA ALA A 146 -2.49 18.07 -12.84
C ALA A 146 -1.31 18.11 -13.83
N ASP A 147 -0.45 17.08 -13.80
CA ASP A 147 0.68 16.95 -14.73
C ASP A 147 0.23 16.32 -16.07
N PRO A 148 0.23 17.06 -17.19
CA PRO A 148 -0.17 16.51 -18.49
C PRO A 148 0.68 15.31 -18.94
N ALA A 149 1.94 15.23 -18.52
CA ALA A 149 2.81 14.11 -18.88
C ALA A 149 2.39 12.81 -18.17
N GLN A 150 1.88 12.90 -16.95
CA GLN A 150 1.42 11.76 -16.16
C GLN A 150 -0.05 11.40 -16.44
N SER A 151 -0.86 12.37 -16.87
CA SER A 151 -2.30 12.21 -17.12
C SER A 151 -2.67 12.09 -18.59
N ARG A 152 -1.73 11.75 -19.48
CA ARG A 152 -1.94 11.68 -20.93
C ARG A 152 -3.00 10.64 -21.38
N ALA A 153 -3.39 9.72 -20.53
CA ALA A 153 -4.49 8.78 -20.77
C ALA A 153 -5.88 9.40 -20.54
N LEU A 154 -5.94 10.61 -19.97
CA LEU A 154 -7.18 11.34 -19.72
C LEU A 154 -7.46 12.33 -20.86
N SER A 155 -8.73 12.49 -21.24
CA SER A 155 -9.19 13.65 -21.98
C SER A 155 -9.14 14.91 -21.08
N ASP A 156 -9.16 16.10 -21.70
CA ASP A 156 -9.21 17.35 -20.95
C ASP A 156 -10.44 17.46 -20.05
N GLN A 157 -11.58 16.92 -20.50
CA GLN A 157 -12.80 16.88 -19.71
C GLN A 157 -12.65 15.96 -18.48
N GLU A 158 -12.11 14.75 -18.65
CA GLU A 158 -11.87 13.82 -17.54
C GLU A 158 -10.86 14.40 -16.53
N ARG A 159 -9.80 15.03 -17.03
CA ARG A 159 -8.80 15.70 -16.19
C ARG A 159 -9.41 16.82 -15.36
N SER A 160 -10.13 17.73 -15.98
CA SER A 160 -10.80 18.84 -15.29
C SER A 160 -11.78 18.33 -14.24
N TRP A 161 -12.61 17.36 -14.62
CA TRP A 161 -13.58 16.74 -13.70
C TRP A 161 -12.89 16.08 -12.50
N LEU A 162 -11.81 15.29 -12.72
CA LEU A 162 -11.06 14.64 -11.66
C LEU A 162 -10.45 15.66 -10.69
N LEU A 163 -9.84 16.75 -11.19
CA LEU A 163 -9.28 17.78 -10.32
C LEU A 163 -10.35 18.38 -9.42
N THR A 164 -11.48 18.81 -10.00
CA THR A 164 -12.61 19.33 -9.21
C THR A 164 -13.12 18.30 -8.19
N ARG A 165 -13.26 17.03 -8.58
CA ARG A 165 -13.76 15.99 -7.67
C ARG A 165 -12.77 15.71 -6.52
N ILE A 166 -11.47 15.72 -6.81
CA ILE A 166 -10.42 15.56 -5.79
C ILE A 166 -10.50 16.69 -4.77
N GLU A 167 -10.58 17.94 -5.24
CA GLU A 167 -10.69 19.12 -4.36
C GLU A 167 -11.94 19.04 -3.48
N GLN A 168 -13.11 18.73 -4.05
CA GLN A 168 -14.34 18.53 -3.29
C GLN A 168 -14.19 17.48 -2.18
N VAL A 169 -13.63 16.31 -2.51
CA VAL A 169 -13.44 15.25 -1.51
C VAL A 169 -12.42 15.66 -0.44
N GLN A 170 -11.38 16.44 -0.79
CA GLN A 170 -10.43 16.97 0.18
C GLN A 170 -11.09 17.95 1.16
N ASP A 171 -11.96 18.83 0.66
CA ASP A 171 -12.72 19.77 1.49
C ASP A 171 -13.70 19.00 2.41
N ASP A 172 -14.47 18.05 1.84
CA ASP A 172 -15.38 17.21 2.62
C ASP A 172 -14.65 16.42 3.75
N LEU A 173 -13.44 15.91 3.46
CA LEU A 173 -12.61 15.20 4.46
C LEU A 173 -12.10 16.15 5.56
N ALA A 174 -11.80 17.40 5.22
CA ALA A 174 -11.32 18.39 6.20
C ALA A 174 -12.42 18.80 7.20
N ASP A 175 -13.67 18.72 6.81
CA ASP A 175 -14.85 19.06 7.63
C ASP A 175 -15.34 17.90 8.53
N LEU A 176 -14.69 16.72 8.45
CA LEU A 176 -15.09 15.57 9.26
C LEU A 176 -14.50 15.60 10.67
N ASP A 177 -15.33 15.22 11.64
CA ASP A 177 -14.86 14.78 12.95
C ASP A 177 -14.52 13.28 12.88
N TYR A 178 -13.34 12.91 13.33
CA TYR A 178 -12.85 11.54 13.32
C TYR A 178 -12.94 10.92 14.71
N PRO A 179 -13.97 10.09 15.02
CA PRO A 179 -14.23 9.57 16.35
C PRO A 179 -13.16 8.62 16.89
N LEU A 180 -12.40 7.94 16.01
CA LEU A 180 -11.28 7.11 16.44
C LEU A 180 -10.01 7.91 16.72
N GLY A 181 -10.06 9.22 16.42
CA GLY A 181 -8.96 10.16 16.64
C GLY A 181 -7.79 9.96 15.68
N TRP A 182 -6.76 10.77 15.90
CA TRP A 182 -5.53 10.78 15.12
C TRP A 182 -4.44 9.96 15.78
N GLY A 183 -3.64 9.29 14.98
CA GLY A 183 -2.52 8.47 15.42
C GLY A 183 -1.65 8.02 14.26
N PRO A 184 -0.65 7.16 14.53
CA PRO A 184 0.06 6.46 13.47
C PRO A 184 -0.94 5.56 12.73
N ILE A 185 -0.96 5.68 11.40
CA ILE A 185 -1.78 4.85 10.50
C ILE A 185 -0.90 4.25 9.42
N HIS A 186 -1.29 3.09 8.92
CA HIS A 186 -0.64 2.46 7.78
C HIS A 186 -0.93 3.20 6.46
N ALA A 187 -2.11 3.80 6.36
CA ALA A 187 -2.66 4.55 5.23
C ALA A 187 -2.86 3.76 3.92
N ASP A 188 -2.50 2.48 3.90
CA ASP A 188 -2.87 1.51 2.86
C ASP A 188 -3.10 0.10 3.44
N ALA A 189 -3.83 0.01 4.56
CA ALA A 189 -4.14 -1.23 5.26
C ALA A 189 -5.20 -2.05 4.50
N TRP A 190 -4.77 -3.00 3.68
CA TRP A 190 -5.65 -3.94 3.00
C TRP A 190 -5.11 -5.37 3.04
N ALA A 191 -5.98 -6.36 2.87
CA ALA A 191 -5.61 -7.77 3.08
C ALA A 191 -4.52 -8.28 2.11
N GLY A 192 -4.28 -7.61 0.99
CA GLY A 192 -3.17 -7.93 0.08
C GLY A 192 -1.78 -7.66 0.67
N ASN A 193 -1.69 -6.82 1.70
CA ASN A 193 -0.46 -6.51 2.42
C ASN A 193 -0.22 -7.44 3.62
N LEU A 194 -1.12 -8.40 3.86
CA LEU A 194 -0.92 -9.43 4.89
C LEU A 194 -0.14 -10.62 4.34
N LEU A 195 0.82 -11.07 5.12
CA LEU A 195 1.62 -12.25 4.84
C LEU A 195 1.55 -13.23 6.02
N TRP A 196 1.56 -14.54 5.71
CA TRP A 196 1.81 -15.54 6.73
C TRP A 196 3.27 -15.53 7.15
N ASP A 197 3.51 -15.53 8.45
CA ASP A 197 4.83 -15.71 9.05
C ASP A 197 4.89 -17.08 9.72
N ASP A 198 5.57 -18.01 9.04
CA ASP A 198 5.84 -19.37 9.54
C ASP A 198 7.20 -19.46 10.25
N THR A 199 7.95 -18.36 10.35
CA THR A 199 9.24 -18.32 11.07
C THR A 199 9.05 -18.18 12.57
N ALA A 200 7.88 -17.70 13.02
CA ALA A 200 7.51 -17.61 14.42
C ALA A 200 7.19 -19.01 15.01
N PRO A 201 7.31 -19.20 16.34
CA PRO A 201 6.99 -20.46 17.01
C PRO A 201 5.56 -20.94 16.78
N ALA A 202 4.62 -20.02 16.56
CA ALA A 202 3.27 -20.31 16.09
C ALA A 202 3.00 -19.47 14.85
N PRO A 203 2.39 -20.03 13.78
CA PRO A 203 2.05 -19.27 12.59
C PRO A 203 1.22 -18.04 12.93
N ARG A 204 1.65 -16.89 12.44
CA ARG A 204 0.97 -15.60 12.64
C ARG A 204 0.87 -14.85 11.31
N VAL A 205 0.12 -13.76 11.32
CA VAL A 205 0.01 -12.84 10.19
C VAL A 205 0.84 -11.62 10.49
N VAL A 206 1.59 -11.14 9.51
CA VAL A 206 2.31 -9.86 9.56
C VAL A 206 1.79 -8.89 8.50
N LEU A 207 1.79 -7.60 8.84
CA LEU A 207 1.41 -6.52 7.92
C LEU A 207 2.67 -5.96 7.25
N GLY A 208 2.64 -5.87 5.94
CA GLY A 208 3.73 -5.33 5.10
C GLY A 208 3.33 -4.06 4.36
N ASP A 209 4.26 -3.54 3.55
CA ASP A 209 4.11 -2.35 2.69
C ASP A 209 3.88 -1.04 3.47
N TRP A 210 4.86 -0.67 4.30
CA TRP A 210 4.82 0.48 5.19
C TRP A 210 5.21 1.83 4.56
N ASP A 211 5.25 1.92 3.24
CA ASP A 211 5.67 3.16 2.54
C ASP A 211 4.71 4.34 2.75
N SER A 212 3.46 4.04 3.07
CA SER A 212 2.42 5.05 3.26
C SER A 212 2.22 5.48 4.70
N VAL A 213 2.99 4.89 5.65
CA VAL A 213 2.83 5.17 7.08
C VAL A 213 2.93 6.67 7.38
N CYS A 214 1.95 7.18 8.11
CA CYS A 214 1.86 8.61 8.42
C CYS A 214 1.05 8.86 9.69
N TRP A 215 0.95 10.12 10.11
CA TRP A 215 0.08 10.56 11.18
C TRP A 215 -1.26 11.00 10.60
N GLY A 216 -2.32 10.28 10.88
CA GLY A 216 -3.64 10.51 10.28
C GLY A 216 -4.80 10.02 11.13
N PRO A 217 -6.05 10.24 10.64
CA PRO A 217 -7.24 9.69 11.29
C PRO A 217 -7.28 8.18 11.10
N ARG A 218 -7.56 7.46 12.21
CA ARG A 218 -7.54 5.99 12.22
C ARG A 218 -8.57 5.36 11.28
N GLU A 219 -9.64 6.04 10.98
CA GLU A 219 -10.70 5.62 10.05
C GLU A 219 -10.17 5.34 8.63
N VAL A 220 -9.04 5.97 8.25
CA VAL A 220 -8.40 5.78 6.93
C VAL A 220 -7.93 4.34 6.73
N ASP A 221 -7.47 3.67 7.78
CA ASP A 221 -7.04 2.27 7.70
C ASP A 221 -8.20 1.27 7.66
N LEU A 222 -9.41 1.71 7.97
CA LEU A 222 -10.58 0.85 7.99
C LEU A 222 -11.24 0.75 6.60
N ILE A 223 -11.32 1.88 5.89
CA ILE A 223 -12.09 1.96 4.63
C ILE A 223 -11.71 0.93 3.57
N PRO A 224 -10.43 0.47 3.41
CA PRO A 224 -10.09 -0.52 2.41
C PRO A 224 -10.88 -1.82 2.50
N SER A 225 -11.31 -2.23 3.71
CA SER A 225 -12.11 -3.45 3.90
C SER A 225 -13.53 -3.31 3.37
N TRP A 226 -14.20 -2.19 3.62
CA TRP A 226 -15.52 -1.90 3.05
C TRP A 226 -15.46 -1.68 1.54
N HIS A 227 -14.42 -1.01 1.08
CA HIS A 227 -14.18 -0.81 -0.33
C HIS A 227 -13.99 -2.15 -1.06
N ALA A 228 -13.21 -3.08 -0.49
CA ALA A 228 -13.04 -4.42 -1.04
C ALA A 228 -14.35 -5.23 -1.05
N ALA A 229 -15.19 -5.07 -0.02
CA ALA A 229 -16.50 -5.72 0.03
C ALA A 229 -17.40 -5.31 -1.15
N VAL A 230 -17.35 -4.04 -1.54
CA VAL A 230 -18.20 -3.46 -2.60
C VAL A 230 -17.51 -3.56 -3.97
N ARG A 231 -16.34 -2.93 -4.13
CA ARG A 231 -15.68 -2.76 -5.44
C ARG A 231 -14.97 -4.02 -5.94
N TYR A 232 -14.58 -4.93 -5.05
CA TYR A 232 -13.90 -6.18 -5.42
C TYR A 232 -14.69 -7.43 -5.05
N GLY A 233 -16.02 -7.29 -4.87
CA GLY A 233 -16.94 -8.42 -4.74
C GLY A 233 -16.68 -9.32 -3.52
N LYS A 234 -15.95 -8.86 -2.49
CA LYS A 234 -15.72 -9.65 -1.27
C LYS A 234 -17.00 -9.84 -0.46
N GLY A 235 -17.98 -8.98 -0.68
CA GLY A 235 -19.30 -9.06 -0.06
C GLY A 235 -19.36 -8.54 1.39
N PRO A 236 -20.58 -8.40 1.93
CA PRO A 236 -20.78 -7.74 3.23
C PRO A 236 -20.20 -8.51 4.42
N GLN A 237 -20.02 -9.84 4.31
CA GLN A 237 -19.38 -10.64 5.35
C GLN A 237 -17.92 -10.25 5.57
N TRP A 238 -17.23 -9.84 4.49
CA TRP A 238 -15.85 -9.37 4.56
C TRP A 238 -15.70 -8.11 5.42
N ALA A 239 -16.56 -7.11 5.19
CA ALA A 239 -16.59 -5.89 5.98
C ALA A 239 -16.98 -6.15 7.43
N ARG A 240 -17.98 -7.01 7.66
CA ARG A 240 -18.40 -7.39 9.02
C ARG A 240 -17.30 -8.11 9.80
N ALA A 241 -16.62 -9.10 9.19
CA ALA A 241 -15.53 -9.81 9.84
C ALA A 241 -14.39 -8.87 10.25
N PHE A 242 -14.09 -7.86 9.40
CA PHE A 242 -13.16 -6.79 9.78
C PHE A 242 -13.68 -5.97 10.97
N ALA A 243 -14.92 -5.47 10.89
CA ALA A 243 -15.54 -4.65 11.93
C ALA A 243 -15.56 -5.35 13.29
N ASP A 244 -15.96 -6.63 13.30
CA ASP A 244 -16.00 -7.46 14.52
C ASP A 244 -14.62 -7.64 15.13
N SER A 245 -13.61 -7.87 14.28
CA SER A 245 -12.22 -8.08 14.72
C SER A 245 -11.54 -6.77 15.17
N TYR A 246 -11.81 -5.67 14.50
CA TYR A 246 -11.28 -4.36 14.85
C TYR A 246 -12.02 -3.74 16.06
N GLY A 247 -13.33 -4.01 16.19
CA GLY A 247 -14.20 -3.47 17.24
C GLY A 247 -14.86 -2.14 16.90
N TYR A 248 -15.02 -1.79 15.61
CA TYR A 248 -15.71 -0.59 15.15
C TYR A 248 -16.32 -0.80 13.76
N ASP A 249 -17.61 -0.48 13.62
CA ASP A 249 -18.30 -0.48 12.33
C ASP A 249 -18.20 0.90 11.68
N LEU A 250 -17.31 1.02 10.71
CA LEU A 250 -17.10 2.27 9.97
C LEU A 250 -18.36 2.72 9.21
N ALA A 251 -19.22 1.78 8.78
CA ALA A 251 -20.44 2.11 8.02
C ALA A 251 -21.48 2.86 8.85
N ALA A 252 -21.39 2.79 10.18
CA ALA A 252 -22.27 3.54 11.07
C ALA A 252 -21.85 5.01 11.26
N TRP A 253 -20.66 5.40 10.81
CA TRP A 253 -20.14 6.75 10.97
C TRP A 253 -20.52 7.65 9.79
N ARG A 254 -20.90 8.91 10.11
CA ARG A 254 -21.35 9.89 9.10
C ARG A 254 -20.32 10.20 7.98
N GLY A 255 -19.03 10.00 8.23
CA GLY A 255 -17.95 10.23 7.26
C GLY A 255 -17.68 9.05 6.32
N PHE A 256 -18.43 7.95 6.45
CA PHE A 256 -18.21 6.73 5.67
C PHE A 256 -18.22 6.99 4.16
N ASP A 257 -19.23 7.66 3.63
CA ASP A 257 -19.37 7.90 2.19
C ASP A 257 -18.24 8.80 1.64
N THR A 258 -17.80 9.78 2.43
CA THR A 258 -16.66 10.64 2.06
C THR A 258 -15.35 9.84 2.00
N LEU A 259 -15.08 8.98 2.99
CA LEU A 259 -13.92 8.10 2.94
C LEU A 259 -14.01 7.07 1.81
N PHE A 260 -15.21 6.56 1.53
CA PHE A 260 -15.42 5.64 0.42
C PHE A 260 -15.10 6.34 -0.93
N ALA A 261 -15.59 7.55 -1.13
CA ALA A 261 -15.29 8.37 -2.31
C ALA A 261 -13.78 8.66 -2.43
N MET A 262 -13.12 8.98 -1.31
CA MET A 262 -11.66 9.13 -1.28
C MET A 262 -10.96 7.85 -1.70
N ARG A 263 -11.38 6.69 -1.20
CA ARG A 263 -10.76 5.40 -1.58
C ARG A 263 -11.01 5.04 -3.05
N ASP A 264 -12.18 5.35 -3.60
CA ASP A 264 -12.45 5.23 -5.04
C ASP A 264 -11.43 6.03 -5.85
N LEU A 265 -11.18 7.29 -5.49
CA LEU A 265 -10.20 8.14 -6.17
C LEU A 265 -8.76 7.61 -6.03
N VAL A 266 -8.36 7.15 -4.84
CA VAL A 266 -7.03 6.52 -4.63
C VAL A 266 -6.82 5.36 -5.62
N GLN A 267 -7.85 4.57 -5.87
CA GLN A 267 -7.77 3.42 -6.77
C GLN A 267 -7.66 3.80 -8.27
N ILE A 268 -7.87 5.06 -8.64
CA ILE A 268 -7.62 5.57 -10.00
C ILE A 268 -6.12 5.70 -10.28
N ALA A 269 -5.32 6.00 -9.26
CA ALA A 269 -3.89 6.31 -9.44
C ALA A 269 -3.07 5.19 -10.11
N GLY A 270 -3.35 3.94 -9.78
CA GLY A 270 -2.68 2.79 -10.39
C GLY A 270 -2.95 2.67 -11.90
N PRO A 271 -4.20 2.53 -12.30
CA PRO A 271 -4.58 2.52 -13.71
C PRO A 271 -4.11 3.75 -14.48
N LEU A 272 -4.19 4.95 -13.91
CA LEU A 272 -3.73 6.18 -14.55
C LEU A 272 -2.26 6.10 -14.99
N ARG A 273 -1.39 5.59 -14.13
CA ARG A 273 0.04 5.44 -14.45
C ARG A 273 0.32 4.41 -15.53
N GLN A 274 -0.48 3.34 -15.60
CA GLN A 274 -0.25 2.20 -16.47
C GLN A 274 -1.03 2.25 -17.80
N ALA A 275 -2.13 2.98 -17.84
CA ALA A 275 -3.01 3.09 -19.01
C ALA A 275 -2.27 3.45 -20.31
N PRO A 276 -1.25 4.36 -20.33
CA PRO A 276 -0.53 4.67 -21.56
C PRO A 276 0.25 3.50 -22.17
N TYR A 277 0.50 2.45 -21.39
CA TYR A 277 1.35 1.33 -21.78
C TYR A 277 0.58 0.00 -21.87
N ASN A 278 -0.64 -0.06 -21.31
CA ASN A 278 -1.38 -1.31 -21.19
C ASN A 278 -2.89 -1.09 -21.30
N GLN A 279 -3.49 -1.66 -22.35
CA GLN A 279 -4.92 -1.50 -22.65
C GLN A 279 -5.85 -2.03 -21.54
N THR A 280 -5.42 -3.03 -20.75
CA THR A 280 -6.22 -3.52 -19.62
C THR A 280 -6.34 -2.45 -18.54
N PHE A 281 -5.23 -1.75 -18.24
CA PHE A 281 -5.26 -0.63 -17.31
C PHE A 281 -6.02 0.58 -17.85
N ASP A 282 -5.97 0.84 -19.15
CA ASP A 282 -6.77 1.92 -19.76
C ASP A 282 -8.27 1.62 -19.61
N ARG A 283 -8.72 0.40 -19.91
CA ARG A 283 -10.11 0.00 -19.68
C ARG A 283 -10.52 0.10 -18.22
N SER A 284 -9.65 -0.31 -17.29
CA SER A 284 -9.91 -0.18 -15.86
C SER A 284 -9.98 1.29 -15.43
N LEU A 285 -9.12 2.16 -15.96
CA LEU A 285 -9.16 3.60 -15.70
C LEU A 285 -10.51 4.18 -16.11
N LYS A 286 -10.95 3.90 -17.34
CA LYS A 286 -12.22 4.41 -17.87
C LYS A 286 -13.43 3.87 -17.08
N GLN A 287 -13.43 2.58 -16.74
CA GLN A 287 -14.47 1.99 -15.89
C GLN A 287 -14.58 2.69 -14.54
N ARG A 288 -13.44 2.92 -13.86
CA ARG A 288 -13.41 3.56 -12.53
C ARG A 288 -13.88 5.01 -12.60
N ILE A 289 -13.39 5.78 -13.55
CA ILE A 289 -13.84 7.16 -13.76
C ILE A 289 -15.35 7.22 -14.01
N ALA A 290 -15.87 6.39 -14.92
CA ALA A 290 -17.29 6.35 -15.22
C ALA A 290 -18.14 5.96 -14.01
N GLY A 291 -17.69 4.97 -13.21
CA GLY A 291 -18.38 4.55 -11.99
C GLY A 291 -18.43 5.67 -10.94
N VAL A 292 -17.32 6.37 -10.74
CA VAL A 292 -17.29 7.50 -9.79
C VAL A 292 -18.13 8.69 -10.30
N GLN A 293 -18.17 8.93 -11.61
CA GLN A 293 -19.04 9.96 -12.22
C GLN A 293 -20.52 9.65 -12.07
N ALA A 294 -20.88 8.39 -12.17
CA ALA A 294 -22.26 7.92 -12.02
C ALA A 294 -22.70 7.73 -10.55
N ASP A 295 -21.79 7.93 -9.61
CA ASP A 295 -21.99 7.62 -8.18
C ASP A 295 -22.52 6.19 -7.96
N ASP A 296 -22.10 5.26 -8.84
CA ASP A 296 -22.46 3.85 -8.68
C ASP A 296 -21.50 3.13 -7.73
N ARG A 297 -21.95 1.98 -7.21
CA ARG A 297 -21.15 1.10 -6.35
C ARG A 297 -20.96 -0.29 -6.97
N ASN A 298 -21.02 -0.36 -8.29
CA ASN A 298 -20.80 -1.60 -9.02
C ASN A 298 -19.37 -2.15 -8.80
N PRO A 299 -19.19 -3.47 -8.79
CA PRO A 299 -17.86 -4.06 -8.73
C PRO A 299 -16.96 -3.63 -9.88
N TRP A 300 -15.70 -3.43 -9.59
CA TRP A 300 -14.65 -3.14 -10.56
C TRP A 300 -13.94 -4.41 -11.03
N VAL A 301 -13.47 -4.41 -12.26
CA VAL A 301 -12.64 -5.49 -12.77
C VAL A 301 -11.24 -5.40 -12.14
N GLU A 302 -10.79 -6.50 -11.53
CA GLU A 302 -9.40 -6.67 -11.10
C GLU A 302 -8.50 -6.95 -12.32
N PHE A 303 -7.24 -6.52 -12.28
CA PHE A 303 -6.22 -6.72 -13.32
C PHE A 303 -4.96 -7.38 -12.77
#